data_06fefbef00b2c31449bc6416cac1094b
#
_entry.id   06fefbef00b2c31449bc6416cac1094b
#
_cell.length_a   1.000
_cell.length_b   1.000
_cell.length_c   1.000
_cell.angle_alpha   90.00
_cell.angle_beta   90.00
_cell.angle_gamma   90.00
#
_symmetry.space_group_name_H-M   'P 1'
#
loop_
_entity.id
_entity.type
_entity.pdbx_description
1 polymer ?
#
loop_
_entity_poly.entity_id
_entity_poly.type
_entity_poly.pdbx_seq_one_letter_code
_entity_poly.pdbx_strand_id
1 'polypeptide(L)'
;MFGTYFYNETIKRSISVFGTLFNNIDIKKIKADGTVLTQQKVPISYGPKQKFLLRLTEDAKQRDGAVTSISLPRMAFEMTGLEYDPTRQQNKIIRTQKTVMETADVGKRGFQYQPSPYNINFSLSILAKNAIDAL
;
A
#
# COMPACT_ATOMS: atom_id res chain seq x y z
N MET A 1 0.50 3.16 -37.16
CA MET A 1 -0.79 3.07 -36.47
C MET A 1 -0.52 2.80 -35.00
N PHE A 2 -0.58 3.81 -34.17
CA PHE A 2 -0.34 3.66 -32.74
C PHE A 2 -1.65 3.17 -32.11
N GLY A 3 -1.62 1.99 -31.49
CA GLY A 3 -2.79 1.46 -30.79
C GLY A 3 -3.20 2.37 -29.62
N THR A 4 -4.45 2.26 -29.21
CA THR A 4 -4.96 2.95 -28.03
C THR A 4 -4.17 2.48 -26.79
N TYR A 5 -3.62 3.46 -26.07
CA TYR A 5 -2.93 3.20 -24.80
C TYR A 5 -3.91 2.66 -23.76
N PHE A 6 -3.60 1.53 -23.16
CA PHE A 6 -4.39 0.95 -22.08
C PHE A 6 -3.56 0.83 -20.80
N TYR A 7 -4.04 1.48 -19.74
CA TYR A 7 -3.39 1.46 -18.44
C TYR A 7 -3.98 0.38 -17.54
N ASN A 8 -3.21 -0.67 -17.25
CA ASN A 8 -3.63 -1.81 -16.43
C ASN A 8 -3.71 -1.55 -14.91
N GLU A 9 -3.30 -0.37 -14.45
CA GLU A 9 -3.29 0.02 -13.03
C GLU A 9 -2.51 -0.93 -12.09
N THR A 10 -1.56 -1.70 -12.61
CA THR A 10 -0.86 -2.75 -11.86
C THR A 10 -0.16 -2.20 -10.61
N ILE A 11 0.57 -1.09 -10.75
CA ILE A 11 1.28 -0.46 -9.62
C ILE A 11 0.29 0.08 -8.61
N LYS A 12 -0.77 0.74 -9.05
CA LYS A 12 -1.82 1.29 -8.19
C LYS A 12 -2.52 0.18 -7.38
N ARG A 13 -2.83 -0.94 -8.04
CA ARG A 13 -3.39 -2.12 -7.36
C ARG A 13 -2.43 -2.69 -6.31
N SER A 14 -1.15 -2.79 -6.62
CA SER A 14 -0.13 -3.28 -5.68
C SER A 14 -0.01 -2.39 -4.46
N ILE A 15 -0.03 -1.06 -4.64
CA ILE A 15 -0.04 -0.08 -3.54
C ILE A 15 -1.31 -0.25 -2.69
N SER A 16 -2.48 -0.40 -3.31
CA SER A 16 -3.74 -0.60 -2.59
C SER A 16 -3.74 -1.91 -1.80
N VAL A 17 -3.26 -3.00 -2.37
CA VAL A 17 -3.14 -4.30 -1.68
C VAL A 17 -2.22 -4.18 -0.47
N PHE A 18 -1.05 -3.54 -0.62
CA PHE A 18 -0.14 -3.32 0.50
C PHE A 18 -0.80 -2.51 1.63
N GLY A 19 -1.51 -1.44 1.30
CA GLY A 19 -2.25 -0.64 2.28
C GLY A 19 -3.34 -1.42 3.01
N THR A 20 -4.02 -2.35 2.35
CA THR A 20 -5.07 -3.17 2.98
C THR A 20 -4.53 -4.20 3.97
N LEU A 21 -3.28 -4.67 3.80
CA LEU A 21 -2.66 -5.61 4.73
C LEU A 21 -2.55 -5.05 6.15
N PHE A 22 -2.36 -3.74 6.29
CA PHE A 22 -2.13 -3.07 7.57
C PHE A 22 -3.31 -2.19 8.02
N ASN A 23 -4.46 -2.27 7.35
CA ASN A 23 -5.58 -1.36 7.61
C ASN A 23 -6.38 -1.67 8.89
N ASN A 24 -6.22 -2.84 9.47
CA ASN A 24 -7.01 -3.29 10.64
C ASN A 24 -6.14 -3.48 11.90
N ILE A 25 -5.20 -2.59 12.11
CA ILE A 25 -4.36 -2.61 13.30
C ILE A 25 -4.97 -1.67 14.34
N ASP A 26 -5.25 -2.22 15.53
CA ASP A 26 -5.77 -1.50 16.68
C ASP A 26 -4.81 -1.61 17.86
N ILE A 27 -4.53 -0.49 18.52
CA ILE A 27 -3.80 -0.47 19.79
C ILE A 27 -4.81 -0.51 20.93
N LYS A 28 -4.62 -1.45 21.85
CA LYS A 28 -5.44 -1.61 23.06
C LYS A 28 -4.59 -1.35 24.30
N LYS A 29 -5.01 -0.40 25.13
CA LYS A 29 -4.41 -0.21 26.47
C LYS A 29 -5.24 -1.01 27.47
N ILE A 30 -4.56 -1.93 28.16
CA ILE A 30 -5.18 -2.85 29.10
C ILE A 30 -4.73 -2.47 30.50
N LYS A 31 -5.67 -2.41 31.47
CA LYS A 31 -5.36 -2.26 32.90
C LYS A 31 -4.77 -3.54 33.47
N ALA A 32 -4.18 -3.44 34.67
CA ALA A 32 -3.69 -4.62 35.43
C ALA A 32 -4.78 -5.67 35.66
N ASP A 33 -6.04 -5.27 35.70
CA ASP A 33 -7.20 -6.15 35.86
C ASP A 33 -7.63 -6.88 34.59
N GLY A 34 -6.89 -6.73 33.46
CA GLY A 34 -7.25 -7.30 32.16
C GLY A 34 -8.35 -6.57 31.41
N THR A 35 -8.92 -5.52 31.97
CA THR A 35 -9.95 -4.72 31.28
C THR A 35 -9.34 -3.75 30.26
N VAL A 36 -9.96 -3.65 29.07
CA VAL A 36 -9.54 -2.70 28.04
C VAL A 36 -9.88 -1.27 28.45
N LEU A 37 -8.85 -0.45 28.66
CA LEU A 37 -9.02 0.97 29.01
C LEU A 37 -9.38 1.82 27.79
N THR A 38 -8.64 1.61 26.69
CA THR A 38 -8.80 2.39 25.45
C THR A 38 -8.43 1.50 24.28
N GLN A 39 -9.23 1.59 23.22
CA GLN A 39 -8.92 0.97 21.93
C GLN A 39 -8.87 2.07 20.88
N GLN A 40 -7.78 2.14 20.14
CA GLN A 40 -7.57 3.14 19.10
C GLN A 40 -7.12 2.46 17.81
N LYS A 41 -7.86 2.72 16.72
CA LYS A 41 -7.45 2.26 15.39
C LYS A 41 -6.27 3.09 14.89
N VAL A 42 -5.26 2.41 14.33
CA VAL A 42 -4.08 3.05 13.75
C VAL A 42 -4.33 3.28 12.25
N PRO A 43 -4.54 4.54 11.82
CA PRO A 43 -4.76 4.83 10.42
C PRO A 43 -3.48 4.64 9.62
N ILE A 44 -3.60 4.08 8.41
CA ILE A 44 -2.52 3.95 7.44
C ILE A 44 -2.73 4.91 6.28
N SER A 45 -1.67 5.52 5.78
CA SER A 45 -1.72 6.44 4.65
C SER A 45 -0.53 6.26 3.72
N TYR A 46 -0.78 6.40 2.40
CA TYR A 46 0.28 6.40 1.42
C TYR A 46 0.96 7.77 1.35
N GLY A 47 2.28 7.78 1.48
CA GLY A 47 3.09 8.97 1.34
C GLY A 47 4.43 8.88 2.06
N PRO A 48 5.39 9.73 1.68
CA PRO A 48 6.71 9.73 2.28
C PRO A 48 6.67 10.11 3.76
N LYS A 49 7.47 9.44 4.57
CA LYS A 49 7.62 9.68 6.01
C LYS A 49 7.83 11.16 6.34
N GLN A 50 8.65 11.84 5.54
CA GLN A 50 8.99 13.24 5.74
C GLN A 50 7.78 14.17 5.71
N LYS A 51 6.80 13.91 4.83
CA LYS A 51 5.55 14.69 4.74
C LYS A 51 4.77 14.67 6.05
N PHE A 52 4.72 13.51 6.70
CA PHE A 52 4.01 13.36 7.98
C PHE A 52 4.78 14.02 9.14
N LEU A 53 6.12 13.93 9.13
CA LEU A 53 6.97 14.61 10.12
C LEU A 53 6.85 16.12 10.01
N LEU A 54 6.86 16.69 8.79
CA LEU A 54 6.67 18.12 8.58
C LEU A 54 5.33 18.59 9.13
N ARG A 55 4.24 17.87 8.87
CA ARG A 55 2.93 18.21 9.43
C ARG A 55 2.91 18.19 10.96
N LEU A 56 3.58 17.22 11.59
CA LEU A 56 3.71 17.18 13.05
C LEU A 56 4.46 18.39 13.61
N THR A 57 5.51 18.83 12.91
CA THR A 57 6.27 20.03 13.33
C THR A 57 5.54 21.33 13.07
N GLU A 58 4.75 21.41 12.00
CA GLU A 58 3.89 22.54 11.69
C GLU A 58 2.75 22.67 12.69
N ASP A 59 2.05 21.58 13.01
CA ASP A 59 0.99 21.55 14.02
C ASP A 59 1.51 21.99 15.41
N ALA A 60 2.75 21.66 15.75
CA ALA A 60 3.37 22.10 16.98
C ALA A 60 3.66 23.62 17.01
N LYS A 61 3.86 24.27 15.86
CA LYS A 61 4.14 25.70 15.74
C LYS A 61 2.87 26.57 15.64
N GLN A 62 1.83 26.04 15.02
CA GLN A 62 0.55 26.75 14.87
C GLN A 62 -0.40 26.45 16.05
N ARG A 63 -0.24 27.21 17.11
CA ARG A 63 -1.12 27.16 18.30
C ARG A 63 -2.45 27.88 18.11
N ASP A 64 -2.71 28.49 16.96
CA ASP A 64 -3.93 29.24 16.64
C ASP A 64 -4.88 28.41 15.77
N GLY A 65 -5.76 27.74 16.38
CA GLY A 65 -7.20 27.55 16.16
C GLY A 65 -7.72 26.85 14.91
N ALA A 66 -6.97 26.47 13.89
CA ALA A 66 -7.57 25.96 12.64
C ALA A 66 -6.84 24.81 11.95
N VAL A 67 -5.88 24.14 12.58
CA VAL A 67 -5.13 23.06 11.95
C VAL A 67 -5.61 21.71 12.45
N THR A 68 -6.02 20.86 11.53
CA THR A 68 -6.35 19.45 11.78
C THR A 68 -5.09 18.74 12.25
N SER A 69 -4.91 18.63 13.57
CA SER A 69 -3.77 17.92 14.15
C SER A 69 -3.77 16.47 13.70
N ILE A 70 -2.60 15.98 13.32
CA ILE A 70 -2.44 14.58 12.95
C ILE A 70 -2.51 13.73 14.22
N SER A 71 -3.49 12.82 14.26
CA SER A 71 -3.59 11.87 15.37
C SER A 71 -2.45 10.85 15.30
N LEU A 72 -1.78 10.62 16.42
CA LEU A 72 -0.82 9.55 16.65
C LEU A 72 -1.46 8.49 17.55
N PRO A 73 -1.15 7.22 17.40
CA PRO A 73 -0.22 6.61 16.44
C PRO A 73 -0.77 6.53 15.01
N ARG A 74 0.13 6.50 14.04
CA ARG A 74 -0.19 6.46 12.61
C ARG A 74 0.86 5.68 11.84
N MET A 75 0.44 5.00 10.78
CA MET A 75 1.34 4.36 9.83
C MET A 75 1.39 5.15 8.51
N ALA A 76 2.58 5.20 7.94
CA ALA A 76 2.82 5.74 6.61
C ALA A 76 3.60 4.72 5.79
N PHE A 77 3.26 4.56 4.53
CA PHE A 77 4.03 3.71 3.63
C PHE A 77 4.25 4.38 2.29
N GLU A 78 5.36 4.04 1.66
CA GLU A 78 5.73 4.55 0.34
C GLU A 78 6.38 3.46 -0.49
N MET A 79 6.23 3.56 -1.81
CA MET A 79 6.97 2.73 -2.75
C MET A 79 8.37 3.32 -2.92
N THR A 80 9.40 2.55 -2.58
CA THR A 80 10.80 3.00 -2.63
C THR A 80 11.52 2.59 -3.90
N GLY A 81 11.06 1.52 -4.55
CA GLY A 81 11.71 1.05 -5.76
C GLY A 81 10.91 0.01 -6.53
N LEU A 82 11.31 -0.16 -7.78
CA LEU A 82 10.82 -1.17 -8.70
C LEU A 82 12.04 -1.82 -9.35
N GLU A 83 12.27 -3.11 -9.06
CA GLU A 83 13.45 -3.83 -9.51
C GLU A 83 13.06 -5.03 -10.36
N TYR A 84 13.74 -5.22 -11.49
CA TYR A 84 13.56 -6.41 -12.30
C TYR A 84 14.17 -7.65 -11.63
N ASP A 85 13.42 -8.74 -11.59
CA ASP A 85 13.88 -9.99 -11.00
C ASP A 85 14.26 -11.03 -12.08
N PRO A 86 15.56 -11.16 -12.41
CA PRO A 86 16.01 -12.09 -13.43
C PRO A 86 15.84 -13.56 -13.01
N THR A 87 15.76 -13.86 -11.72
CA THR A 87 15.65 -15.24 -11.22
C THR A 87 14.31 -15.88 -11.54
N ARG A 88 13.26 -15.07 -11.65
CA ARG A 88 11.90 -15.50 -12.02
C ARG A 88 11.58 -15.28 -13.50
N GLN A 89 12.59 -14.99 -14.32
CA GLN A 89 12.39 -14.77 -15.75
C GLN A 89 11.87 -16.04 -16.42
N GLN A 90 10.74 -15.92 -17.10
CA GLN A 90 10.17 -16.99 -17.91
C GLN A 90 10.54 -16.83 -19.38
N ASN A 91 10.43 -17.92 -20.15
CA ASN A 91 10.73 -17.90 -21.58
C ASN A 91 9.76 -16.95 -22.31
N LYS A 92 10.29 -15.91 -22.95
CA LYS A 92 9.53 -14.88 -23.67
C LYS A 92 8.79 -15.38 -24.91
N ILE A 93 9.17 -16.55 -25.43
CA ILE A 93 8.59 -17.15 -26.63
C ILE A 93 7.29 -17.90 -26.30
N ILE A 94 7.14 -18.34 -25.05
CA ILE A 94 5.96 -19.08 -24.61
C ILE A 94 4.75 -18.14 -24.54
N ARG A 95 3.70 -18.50 -25.26
CA ARG A 95 2.39 -17.84 -25.21
C ARG A 95 1.42 -18.76 -24.50
N THR A 96 0.76 -18.28 -23.47
CA THR A 96 -0.31 -19.03 -22.81
C THR A 96 -1.62 -18.68 -23.50
N GLN A 97 -2.31 -19.70 -23.97
CA GLN A 97 -3.65 -19.53 -24.54
C GLN A 97 -4.68 -19.50 -23.42
N LYS A 98 -5.45 -18.41 -23.32
CA LYS A 98 -6.57 -18.31 -22.41
C LYS A 98 -7.86 -18.36 -23.22
N THR A 99 -8.70 -19.35 -22.92
CA THR A 99 -10.05 -19.40 -23.47
C THR A 99 -10.88 -18.35 -22.74
N VAL A 100 -11.28 -17.29 -23.42
CA VAL A 100 -12.21 -16.31 -22.88
C VAL A 100 -13.61 -16.87 -23.09
N MET A 101 -14.22 -17.38 -22.03
CA MET A 101 -15.64 -17.75 -22.03
C MET A 101 -16.48 -16.46 -21.86
N GLU A 102 -16.52 -15.62 -22.86
CA GLU A 102 -17.60 -14.65 -22.98
C GLU A 102 -18.70 -15.24 -23.86
N THR A 103 -19.90 -15.21 -23.35
CA THR A 103 -21.12 -15.88 -23.86
C THR A 103 -21.53 -15.50 -25.28
N ALA A 104 -20.87 -14.56 -25.93
CA ALA A 104 -21.23 -14.06 -27.26
C ALA A 104 -20.26 -14.47 -28.39
N ASP A 105 -19.08 -15.00 -28.09
CA ASP A 105 -18.05 -15.27 -29.11
C ASP A 105 -17.36 -16.62 -28.85
N VAL A 106 -18.09 -17.69 -29.13
CA VAL A 106 -17.55 -19.05 -29.12
C VAL A 106 -16.50 -19.16 -30.22
N GLY A 107 -15.23 -19.01 -29.87
CA GLY A 107 -14.12 -19.17 -30.82
C GLY A 107 -13.01 -18.14 -30.71
N LYS A 108 -13.16 -17.04 -29.99
CA LYS A 108 -12.08 -16.09 -29.75
C LYS A 108 -11.08 -16.66 -28.76
N ARG A 109 -9.84 -16.83 -29.23
CA ARG A 109 -8.71 -17.28 -28.42
C ARG A 109 -7.87 -16.06 -28.04
N GLY A 110 -7.79 -15.76 -26.74
CA GLY A 110 -6.87 -14.77 -26.22
C GLY A 110 -5.48 -15.37 -26.02
N PHE A 111 -4.45 -14.70 -26.48
CA PHE A 111 -3.07 -15.06 -26.19
C PHE A 111 -2.53 -14.11 -25.14
N GLN A 112 -1.92 -14.66 -24.10
CA GLN A 112 -1.22 -13.90 -23.09
C GLN A 112 0.27 -14.17 -23.20
N TYR A 113 1.05 -13.11 -23.37
CA TYR A 113 2.50 -13.18 -23.26
C TYR A 113 2.91 -13.39 -21.80
N GLN A 114 4.03 -14.04 -21.58
CA GLN A 114 4.57 -14.21 -20.24
C GLN A 114 4.89 -12.85 -19.61
N PRO A 115 4.42 -12.57 -18.39
CA PRO A 115 4.71 -11.33 -17.71
C PRO A 115 6.17 -11.24 -17.31
N SER A 116 6.72 -10.04 -17.37
CA SER A 116 8.05 -9.78 -16.83
C SER A 116 7.96 -9.66 -15.30
N PRO A 117 8.79 -10.40 -14.53
CA PRO A 117 8.77 -10.34 -13.08
C PRO A 117 9.48 -9.09 -12.56
N TYR A 118 8.81 -8.37 -11.65
CA TYR A 118 9.37 -7.23 -10.95
C TYR A 118 9.10 -7.36 -9.45
N ASN A 119 10.04 -6.90 -8.66
CA ASN A 119 9.89 -6.70 -7.22
C ASN A 119 9.51 -5.25 -6.96
N ILE A 120 8.47 -5.04 -6.18
CA ILE A 120 8.06 -3.71 -5.73
C ILE A 120 8.45 -3.58 -4.27
N ASN A 121 9.36 -2.66 -3.99
CA ASN A 121 9.86 -2.41 -2.65
C ASN A 121 9.00 -1.34 -1.96
N PHE A 122 8.51 -1.65 -0.77
CA PHE A 122 7.76 -0.73 0.06
C PHE A 122 8.51 -0.46 1.36
N SER A 123 8.47 0.78 1.81
CA SER A 123 8.90 1.19 3.14
C SER A 123 7.68 1.48 3.99
N LEU A 124 7.57 0.85 5.15
CA LEU A 124 6.53 1.11 6.14
C LEU A 124 7.15 1.85 7.32
N SER A 125 6.56 2.97 7.72
CA SER A 125 6.98 3.78 8.86
C SER A 125 5.86 3.88 9.86
N ILE A 126 6.18 3.66 11.14
CA ILE A 126 5.26 3.82 12.25
C ILE A 126 5.61 5.11 12.99
N LEU A 127 4.63 5.98 13.15
CA LEU A 127 4.75 7.24 13.87
C LEU A 127 3.94 7.11 15.17
N ALA A 128 4.62 7.11 16.29
CA ALA A 128 4.01 7.02 17.62
C ALA A 128 4.55 8.11 18.55
N LYS A 129 3.82 8.44 19.59
CA LYS A 129 4.24 9.39 20.61
C LYS A 129 5.26 8.77 21.55
N ASN A 130 5.10 7.49 21.88
CA ASN A 130 5.94 6.72 22.80
C ASN A 130 6.48 5.48 22.09
N ALA A 131 7.65 4.99 22.48
CA ALA A 131 8.25 3.77 21.95
C ALA A 131 7.36 2.52 22.16
N ILE A 132 6.64 2.47 23.29
CA ILE A 132 5.74 1.35 23.62
C ILE A 132 4.53 1.28 22.66
N ASP A 133 4.05 2.41 22.19
CA ASP A 133 2.92 2.45 21.24
C ASP A 133 3.35 2.09 19.80
N ALA A 134 4.66 1.92 19.56
CA ALA A 134 5.24 1.58 18.26
C ALA A 134 5.60 0.09 18.12
N LEU A 135 5.63 -0.66 19.22
CA LEU A 135 5.89 -2.10 19.29
C LEU A 135 4.59 -2.90 19.23
#